data_8a7bcaa1c9e3e9c80e8678558dc44c9e
#
_entry.id   8a7bcaa1c9e3e9c80e8678558dc44c9e
#
_cell.length_a   1.000
_cell.length_b   1.000
_cell.length_c   1.000
_cell.angle_alpha   90.00
_cell.angle_beta   90.00
_cell.angle_gamma   90.00
#
_symmetry.space_group_name_H-M   'P 1'
#
loop_
_entity.id
_entity.type
_entity.pdbx_description
1 polymer ?
#
loop_
_entity_poly.entity_id
_entity_poly.type
_entity_poly.pdbx_seq_one_letter_code
_entity_poly.pdbx_strand_id
1 'polypeptide(L)'
;MENKPQHCKQCGREIYFDGICANCRAENEKNKILAFTEDEINAKIGEICEEMTTKGKLDDNYGIFIKLLDYRDINTEKIAETAYKNKVFFPCELYRDASSDVVEAMLELVKQDDIDAGHAGDLLLCLAVAGGEEVFQAFLELEKHPRKWRQKLYVNPSFYATYGGWTYDKEENFIETNFNKCYPLIKGSLEEKKKSPVKIGVKTDEKCPKCGCAIVNLMEIDGRDERLDFIGIDGVIKAKCCPNCFTFSEGDYCRYTVNGESEAIVGEDTGEEEDYLGESGIEELTSNTFVLGDKPVSLRFAADWDGGSSIGGFAAWIQDCEIKMCPDCGKPMKYLAQIQWDTVLDDMEGNAYIEICKDCKTMVMLHQQT
;
A
#
# COMPACT_ATOMS: atom_id res chain seq x y z
N MET A 1 -26.63 28.00 7.56
CA MET A 1 -25.54 28.99 7.70
C MET A 1 -24.48 28.54 6.72
N GLU A 2 -24.26 29.29 5.66
CA GLU A 2 -23.14 28.98 4.75
C GLU A 2 -21.84 29.23 5.51
N ASN A 3 -21.07 28.19 5.74
CA ASN A 3 -19.72 28.34 6.29
C ASN A 3 -18.89 29.11 5.25
N LYS A 4 -18.40 30.28 5.61
CA LYS A 4 -17.50 31.05 4.75
C LYS A 4 -16.18 30.27 4.62
N PRO A 5 -15.60 30.18 3.42
CA PRO A 5 -14.30 29.59 3.24
C PRO A 5 -13.25 30.30 4.11
N GLN A 6 -12.43 29.54 4.77
CA GLN A 6 -11.29 29.95 5.57
C GLN A 6 -10.02 29.26 5.01
N HIS A 7 -8.87 29.57 5.56
CA HIS A 7 -7.63 28.96 5.13
C HIS A 7 -6.95 28.23 6.29
N CYS A 8 -6.41 27.06 6.00
CA CYS A 8 -5.61 26.29 6.94
C CYS A 8 -4.45 27.16 7.45
N LYS A 9 -4.33 27.27 8.79
CA LYS A 9 -3.29 28.10 9.44
C LYS A 9 -1.86 27.63 9.18
N GLN A 10 -1.67 26.43 8.64
CA GLN A 10 -0.36 25.85 8.36
C GLN A 10 -0.01 25.86 6.88
N CYS A 11 -0.88 25.35 5.98
CA CYS A 11 -0.57 25.20 4.56
C CYS A 11 -1.32 26.18 3.64
N GLY A 12 -2.30 26.94 4.16
CA GLY A 12 -3.08 27.89 3.38
C GLY A 12 -4.20 27.30 2.53
N ARG A 13 -4.38 25.96 2.48
CA ARG A 13 -5.49 25.30 1.76
C ARG A 13 -6.84 25.84 2.26
N GLU A 14 -7.80 25.99 1.36
CA GLU A 14 -9.17 26.34 1.72
C GLU A 14 -9.82 25.26 2.60
N ILE A 15 -10.48 25.68 3.67
CA ILE A 15 -11.19 24.84 4.64
C ILE A 15 -12.46 25.57 5.10
N TYR A 16 -13.43 24.86 5.69
CA TYR A 16 -14.70 25.42 6.12
C TYR A 16 -14.85 25.52 7.65
N PHE A 17 -13.73 25.56 8.37
CA PHE A 17 -13.65 25.70 9.82
C PHE A 17 -12.39 26.48 10.21
N ASP A 18 -12.36 27.04 11.42
CA ASP A 18 -11.15 27.73 11.95
C ASP A 18 -10.14 26.66 12.45
N GLY A 19 -8.93 26.61 11.88
CA GLY A 19 -7.92 25.67 12.35
C GLY A 19 -6.91 25.22 11.32
N ILE A 20 -6.53 23.96 11.43
CA ILE A 20 -5.54 23.25 10.60
C ILE A 20 -6.27 22.13 9.85
N CYS A 21 -6.07 22.01 8.53
CA CYS A 21 -6.68 20.97 7.70
C CYS A 21 -6.27 19.54 8.15
N ALA A 22 -7.01 18.54 7.69
CA ALA A 22 -6.76 17.14 8.05
C ALA A 22 -5.32 16.73 7.74
N ASN A 23 -4.83 17.01 6.52
CA ASN A 23 -3.48 16.65 6.09
C ASN A 23 -2.38 17.28 6.97
N CYS A 24 -2.53 18.54 7.37
CA CYS A 24 -1.57 19.16 8.28
C CYS A 24 -1.63 18.58 9.69
N ARG A 25 -2.80 18.12 10.16
CA ARG A 25 -2.91 17.41 11.45
C ARG A 25 -2.24 16.05 11.38
N ALA A 26 -2.51 15.28 10.33
CA ALA A 26 -1.88 14.00 10.10
C ALA A 26 -0.35 14.11 10.04
N GLU A 27 0.17 15.09 9.29
CA GLU A 27 1.62 15.35 9.21
C GLU A 27 2.22 15.76 10.56
N ASN A 28 1.50 16.56 11.37
CA ASN A 28 1.97 16.91 12.72
C ASN A 28 2.00 15.70 13.65
N GLU A 29 1.00 14.81 13.58
CA GLU A 29 1.00 13.55 14.35
C GLU A 29 2.14 12.62 13.93
N LYS A 30 2.34 12.43 12.63
CA LYS A 30 3.44 11.67 12.09
C LYS A 30 4.79 12.17 12.57
N ASN A 31 5.02 13.48 12.46
CA ASN A 31 6.25 14.11 12.95
C ASN A 31 6.44 13.92 14.46
N LYS A 32 5.37 13.94 15.25
CA LYS A 32 5.42 13.64 16.68
C LYS A 32 5.88 12.19 16.94
N ILE A 33 5.34 11.22 16.21
CA ILE A 33 5.75 9.80 16.32
C ILE A 33 7.20 9.62 15.89
N LEU A 34 7.60 10.24 14.79
CA LEU A 34 8.99 10.20 14.32
C LEU A 34 9.98 10.77 15.31
N ALA A 35 9.56 11.70 16.16
CA ALA A 35 10.38 12.34 17.19
C ALA A 35 10.45 11.56 18.53
N PHE A 36 9.69 10.47 18.71
CA PHE A 36 9.72 9.70 19.94
C PHE A 36 11.12 9.16 20.24
N THR A 37 11.52 9.24 21.47
CA THR A 37 12.71 8.58 22.01
C THR A 37 12.47 7.08 22.19
N GLU A 38 13.52 6.30 22.30
CA GLU A 38 13.41 4.85 22.57
C GLU A 38 12.67 4.55 23.88
N ASP A 39 12.85 5.38 24.91
CA ASP A 39 12.13 5.23 26.18
C ASP A 39 10.62 5.47 26.02
N GLU A 40 10.22 6.46 25.22
CA GLU A 40 8.81 6.72 24.91
C GLU A 40 8.20 5.58 24.08
N ILE A 41 8.93 5.05 23.09
CA ILE A 41 8.50 3.88 22.31
C ILE A 41 8.30 2.68 23.23
N ASN A 42 9.28 2.37 24.09
CA ASN A 42 9.21 1.24 25.03
C ASN A 42 8.03 1.39 26.02
N ALA A 43 7.75 2.61 26.48
CA ALA A 43 6.60 2.88 27.33
C ALA A 43 5.28 2.58 26.57
N LYS A 44 5.17 3.00 25.29
CA LYS A 44 4.00 2.71 24.47
C LYS A 44 3.83 1.22 24.17
N ILE A 45 4.91 0.49 23.91
CA ILE A 45 4.87 -0.98 23.79
C ILE A 45 4.35 -1.61 25.08
N GLY A 46 4.78 -1.09 26.24
CA GLY A 46 4.24 -1.52 27.53
C GLY A 46 2.74 -1.32 27.67
N GLU A 47 2.22 -0.14 27.32
CA GLU A 47 0.78 0.19 27.33
C GLU A 47 -0.02 -0.74 26.40
N ILE A 48 0.49 -1.02 25.18
CA ILE A 48 -0.11 -1.96 24.21
C ILE A 48 -0.21 -3.36 24.80
N CYS A 49 0.88 -3.87 25.38
CA CYS A 49 0.89 -5.20 26.01
C CYS A 49 -0.04 -5.28 27.24
N GLU A 50 -0.10 -4.22 28.06
CA GLU A 50 -0.98 -4.13 29.23
C GLU A 50 -2.46 -4.15 28.80
N GLU A 51 -2.82 -3.41 27.73
CA GLU A 51 -4.18 -3.41 27.22
C GLU A 51 -4.62 -4.82 26.78
N MET A 52 -3.81 -5.50 25.95
CA MET A 52 -4.11 -6.86 25.52
C MET A 52 -4.24 -7.84 26.70
N THR A 53 -3.40 -7.68 27.73
CA THR A 53 -3.44 -8.53 28.92
C THR A 53 -4.68 -8.30 29.77
N THR A 54 -5.10 -7.04 29.91
CA THR A 54 -6.23 -6.67 30.79
C THR A 54 -7.58 -6.76 30.11
N LYS A 55 -7.65 -6.43 28.80
CA LYS A 55 -8.91 -6.38 28.04
C LYS A 55 -9.09 -7.53 27.06
N GLY A 56 -8.05 -8.32 26.74
CA GLY A 56 -8.10 -9.38 25.74
C GLY A 56 -8.31 -8.86 24.30
N LYS A 57 -7.96 -7.61 24.02
CA LYS A 57 -8.07 -6.94 22.72
C LYS A 57 -7.17 -5.72 22.66
N LEU A 58 -6.96 -5.18 21.47
CA LEU A 58 -6.24 -3.93 21.23
C LEU A 58 -7.19 -2.93 20.56
N ASP A 59 -7.71 -1.97 21.31
CA ASP A 59 -8.62 -0.92 20.82
C ASP A 59 -8.06 0.47 21.07
N ASP A 60 -7.81 0.83 22.33
CA ASP A 60 -7.41 2.19 22.73
C ASP A 60 -6.02 2.55 22.20
N ASN A 61 -5.11 1.58 22.15
CA ASN A 61 -3.75 1.74 21.64
C ASN A 61 -3.57 1.25 20.20
N TYR A 62 -4.65 0.87 19.49
CA TYR A 62 -4.55 0.44 18.09
C TYR A 62 -3.85 1.47 17.20
N GLY A 63 -4.32 2.72 17.21
CA GLY A 63 -3.77 3.77 16.36
C GLY A 63 -2.30 4.08 16.65
N ILE A 64 -1.89 4.08 17.93
CA ILE A 64 -0.47 4.29 18.28
C ILE A 64 0.39 3.10 17.88
N PHE A 65 -0.13 1.86 18.01
CA PHE A 65 0.57 0.66 17.57
C PHE A 65 0.88 0.70 16.08
N ILE A 66 -0.13 0.95 15.22
CA ILE A 66 0.04 1.04 13.78
C ILE A 66 1.04 2.14 13.41
N LYS A 67 0.92 3.34 13.98
CA LYS A 67 1.85 4.44 13.70
C LYS A 67 3.29 4.17 14.15
N LEU A 68 3.49 3.48 15.27
CA LEU A 68 4.81 3.05 15.70
C LEU A 68 5.40 2.01 14.74
N LEU A 69 4.59 1.06 14.30
CA LEU A 69 5.01 0.04 13.33
C LEU A 69 5.40 0.69 11.99
N ASP A 70 4.54 1.56 11.48
CA ASP A 70 4.70 2.13 10.15
C ASP A 70 5.81 3.20 10.09
N TYR A 71 5.94 4.05 11.10
CA TYR A 71 6.89 5.16 11.08
C TYR A 71 8.20 4.90 11.82
N ARG A 72 8.19 4.02 12.81
CA ARG A 72 9.38 3.73 13.66
C ARG A 72 9.90 2.32 13.48
N ASP A 73 9.22 1.49 12.68
CA ASP A 73 9.62 0.09 12.40
C ASP A 73 9.97 -0.69 13.68
N ILE A 74 9.10 -0.60 14.70
CA ILE A 74 9.31 -1.22 15.99
C ILE A 74 9.34 -2.75 15.87
N ASN A 75 10.20 -3.43 16.60
CA ASN A 75 10.15 -4.89 16.72
C ASN A 75 8.89 -5.32 17.50
N THR A 76 8.10 -6.24 16.92
CA THR A 76 6.83 -6.70 17.48
C THR A 76 6.91 -8.03 18.25
N GLU A 77 8.08 -8.66 18.41
CA GLU A 77 8.24 -9.99 19.03
C GLU A 77 7.54 -10.08 20.38
N LYS A 78 7.85 -9.16 21.31
CA LYS A 78 7.21 -9.11 22.63
C LYS A 78 5.70 -8.86 22.55
N ILE A 79 5.27 -8.05 21.59
CA ILE A 79 3.86 -7.75 21.34
C ILE A 79 3.16 -9.03 20.86
N ALA A 80 3.76 -9.75 19.90
CA ALA A 80 3.25 -11.02 19.35
C ALA A 80 3.08 -12.09 20.43
N GLU A 81 4.10 -12.27 21.30
CA GLU A 81 4.01 -13.19 22.45
C GLU A 81 2.84 -12.84 23.37
N THR A 82 2.67 -11.55 23.67
CA THR A 82 1.59 -11.07 24.54
C THR A 82 0.22 -11.26 23.85
N ALA A 83 0.12 -10.92 22.57
CA ALA A 83 -1.09 -11.09 21.79
C ALA A 83 -1.51 -12.57 21.71
N TYR A 84 -0.58 -13.47 21.37
CA TYR A 84 -0.85 -14.90 21.31
C TYR A 84 -1.33 -15.46 22.66
N LYS A 85 -0.67 -15.09 23.75
CA LYS A 85 -1.01 -15.51 25.12
C LYS A 85 -2.44 -15.10 25.53
N ASN A 86 -2.87 -13.93 25.05
CA ASN A 86 -4.17 -13.37 25.35
C ASN A 86 -5.21 -13.62 24.22
N LYS A 87 -4.85 -14.40 23.20
CA LYS A 87 -5.71 -14.74 22.03
C LYS A 87 -6.20 -13.51 21.26
N VAL A 88 -5.35 -12.51 21.12
CA VAL A 88 -5.61 -11.30 20.33
C VAL A 88 -4.99 -11.48 18.95
N PHE A 89 -5.80 -11.72 17.91
CA PHE A 89 -5.36 -11.98 16.53
C PHE A 89 -5.65 -10.82 15.57
N PHE A 90 -6.12 -9.71 16.08
CA PHE A 90 -6.33 -8.48 15.32
C PHE A 90 -5.73 -7.28 16.06
N PRO A 91 -4.98 -6.43 15.32
CA PRO A 91 -4.61 -6.53 13.89
C PRO A 91 -3.52 -7.59 13.65
N CYS A 92 -3.44 -8.13 12.44
CA CYS A 92 -2.49 -9.19 12.11
C CYS A 92 -1.03 -8.74 12.21
N GLU A 93 -0.75 -7.46 12.05
CA GLU A 93 0.57 -6.82 12.17
C GLU A 93 1.21 -7.02 13.55
N LEU A 94 0.45 -7.34 14.58
CA LEU A 94 0.96 -7.73 15.90
C LEU A 94 2.00 -8.86 15.80
N TYR A 95 1.90 -9.71 14.76
CA TYR A 95 2.69 -10.92 14.56
C TYR A 95 3.83 -10.77 13.56
N ARG A 96 4.16 -9.58 13.08
CA ARG A 96 5.20 -9.36 12.06
C ARG A 96 6.54 -9.98 12.43
N ASP A 97 6.98 -9.79 13.67
CA ASP A 97 8.25 -10.33 14.16
C ASP A 97 8.01 -11.46 15.19
N ALA A 98 6.92 -12.25 15.00
CA ALA A 98 6.60 -13.34 15.91
C ALA A 98 7.75 -14.36 15.99
N SER A 99 8.05 -14.83 17.20
CA SER A 99 9.04 -15.88 17.41
C SER A 99 8.61 -17.21 16.77
N SER A 100 9.55 -18.07 16.47
CA SER A 100 9.28 -19.41 15.90
C SER A 100 8.29 -20.21 16.76
N ASP A 101 8.38 -20.10 18.08
CA ASP A 101 7.47 -20.81 19.00
C ASP A 101 6.02 -20.32 18.84
N VAL A 102 5.80 -19.01 18.64
CA VAL A 102 4.46 -18.43 18.41
C VAL A 102 3.96 -18.83 17.04
N VAL A 103 4.80 -18.78 16.00
CA VAL A 103 4.43 -19.20 14.64
C VAL A 103 4.05 -20.68 14.62
N GLU A 104 4.85 -21.58 15.20
CA GLU A 104 4.56 -23.01 15.29
C GLU A 104 3.25 -23.27 16.00
N ALA A 105 3.02 -22.58 17.13
CA ALA A 105 1.75 -22.71 17.87
C ALA A 105 0.53 -22.25 17.06
N MET A 106 0.63 -21.16 16.27
CA MET A 106 -0.44 -20.73 15.36
C MET A 106 -0.64 -21.72 14.20
N LEU A 107 0.43 -22.30 13.66
CA LEU A 107 0.37 -23.34 12.63
C LEU A 107 -0.37 -24.59 13.13
N GLU A 108 -0.14 -25.00 14.36
CA GLU A 108 -0.88 -26.13 14.97
C GLU A 108 -2.37 -25.81 15.17
N LEU A 109 -2.73 -24.56 15.46
CA LEU A 109 -4.14 -24.16 15.56
C LEU A 109 -4.82 -24.18 14.20
N VAL A 110 -4.22 -23.59 13.15
CA VAL A 110 -4.84 -23.49 11.81
C VAL A 110 -5.00 -24.85 11.14
N LYS A 111 -4.24 -25.86 11.54
CA LYS A 111 -4.40 -27.25 11.06
C LYS A 111 -5.59 -27.99 11.65
N GLN A 112 -6.24 -27.47 12.69
CA GLN A 112 -7.40 -28.11 13.32
C GLN A 112 -8.65 -27.95 12.47
N ASP A 113 -9.47 -28.98 12.40
CA ASP A 113 -10.71 -29.01 11.61
C ASP A 113 -11.89 -28.30 12.27
N ASP A 114 -11.85 -28.14 13.60
CA ASP A 114 -12.96 -27.70 14.45
C ASP A 114 -12.88 -26.23 14.87
N ILE A 115 -11.85 -25.49 14.41
CA ILE A 115 -11.80 -24.05 14.63
C ILE A 115 -12.87 -23.33 13.81
N ASP A 116 -13.36 -22.22 14.33
CA ASP A 116 -14.25 -21.34 13.59
C ASP A 116 -13.56 -20.72 12.37
N ALA A 117 -14.32 -20.51 11.29
CA ALA A 117 -13.76 -19.97 10.04
C ALA A 117 -13.22 -18.54 10.18
N GLY A 118 -13.89 -17.68 10.97
CA GLY A 118 -13.39 -16.33 11.25
C GLY A 118 -12.03 -16.41 11.96
N HIS A 119 -11.93 -17.23 12.98
CA HIS A 119 -10.66 -17.44 13.68
C HIS A 119 -9.57 -18.05 12.79
N ALA A 120 -9.94 -18.95 11.86
CA ALA A 120 -8.99 -19.46 10.87
C ALA A 120 -8.49 -18.35 9.92
N GLY A 121 -9.37 -17.45 9.50
CA GLY A 121 -9.01 -16.28 8.69
C GLY A 121 -8.03 -15.36 9.41
N ASP A 122 -8.30 -15.02 10.67
CA ASP A 122 -7.41 -14.20 11.51
C ASP A 122 -6.02 -14.86 11.66
N LEU A 123 -5.99 -16.17 11.94
CA LEU A 123 -4.72 -16.91 12.03
C LEU A 123 -3.95 -16.92 10.71
N LEU A 124 -4.64 -17.08 9.57
CA LEU A 124 -4.00 -17.01 8.25
C LEU A 124 -3.37 -15.64 7.99
N LEU A 125 -4.06 -14.54 8.35
CA LEU A 125 -3.50 -13.19 8.26
C LEU A 125 -2.26 -13.03 9.14
N CYS A 126 -2.35 -13.45 10.41
CA CYS A 126 -1.22 -13.37 11.35
C CYS A 126 -0.01 -14.17 10.85
N LEU A 127 -0.23 -15.39 10.39
CA LEU A 127 0.81 -16.25 9.81
C LEU A 127 1.40 -15.64 8.54
N ALA A 128 0.56 -15.08 7.66
CA ALA A 128 1.02 -14.43 6.43
C ALA A 128 1.98 -13.27 6.73
N VAL A 129 1.65 -12.45 7.72
CA VAL A 129 2.46 -11.29 8.14
C VAL A 129 3.74 -11.74 8.87
N ALA A 130 3.68 -12.83 9.67
CA ALA A 130 4.87 -13.43 10.28
C ALA A 130 5.82 -14.02 9.22
N GLY A 131 5.27 -14.60 8.15
CA GLY A 131 6.05 -15.13 7.03
C GLY A 131 6.94 -16.32 7.40
N GLY A 132 7.93 -16.57 6.55
CA GLY A 132 8.91 -17.65 6.73
C GLY A 132 8.58 -18.93 5.97
N GLU A 133 9.60 -19.79 5.83
CA GLU A 133 9.51 -21.02 5.03
C GLU A 133 8.44 -21.99 5.54
N GLU A 134 8.33 -22.13 6.87
CA GLU A 134 7.35 -23.05 7.48
C GLU A 134 5.92 -22.59 7.23
N VAL A 135 5.67 -21.27 7.27
CA VAL A 135 4.38 -20.67 6.94
C VAL A 135 4.06 -20.88 5.47
N PHE A 136 5.01 -20.63 4.58
CA PHE A 136 4.85 -20.86 3.14
C PHE A 136 4.47 -22.31 2.84
N GLN A 137 5.19 -23.28 3.39
CA GLN A 137 4.87 -24.70 3.21
C GLN A 137 3.52 -25.07 3.79
N ALA A 138 3.13 -24.50 4.93
CA ALA A 138 1.82 -24.74 5.52
C ALA A 138 0.69 -24.18 4.64
N PHE A 139 0.87 -23.04 4.00
CA PHE A 139 -0.13 -22.46 3.08
C PHE A 139 -0.31 -23.36 1.84
N LEU A 140 0.77 -23.86 1.26
CA LEU A 140 0.69 -24.84 0.17
C LEU A 140 -0.03 -26.13 0.59
N GLU A 141 0.24 -26.62 1.79
CA GLU A 141 -0.42 -27.82 2.34
C GLU A 141 -1.93 -27.57 2.55
N LEU A 142 -2.32 -26.39 3.04
CA LEU A 142 -3.73 -26.03 3.23
C LEU A 142 -4.49 -25.86 1.91
N GLU A 143 -3.82 -25.49 0.82
CA GLU A 143 -4.42 -25.47 -0.53
C GLU A 143 -4.66 -26.91 -1.05
N LYS A 144 -3.68 -27.80 -0.87
CA LYS A 144 -3.74 -29.20 -1.34
C LYS A 144 -4.71 -30.05 -0.51
N HIS A 145 -4.72 -29.80 0.78
CA HIS A 145 -5.48 -30.57 1.77
C HIS A 145 -6.35 -29.63 2.65
N PRO A 146 -7.39 -29.02 2.05
CA PRO A 146 -8.19 -28.02 2.72
C PRO A 146 -8.90 -28.57 3.96
N ARG A 147 -8.84 -27.84 5.05
CA ARG A 147 -9.53 -28.15 6.31
C ARG A 147 -11.04 -27.86 6.19
N LYS A 148 -11.84 -28.34 7.14
CA LYS A 148 -13.31 -28.18 7.09
C LYS A 148 -13.75 -26.71 7.08
N TRP A 149 -13.03 -25.83 7.76
CA TRP A 149 -13.32 -24.41 7.80
C TRP A 149 -13.10 -23.71 6.46
N ARG A 150 -12.27 -24.27 5.54
CA ARG A 150 -11.93 -23.68 4.23
C ARG A 150 -13.18 -23.33 3.40
N GLN A 151 -14.20 -24.18 3.42
CA GLN A 151 -15.44 -23.95 2.66
C GLN A 151 -16.24 -22.73 3.12
N LYS A 152 -15.96 -22.20 4.30
CA LYS A 152 -16.60 -21.00 4.86
C LYS A 152 -15.78 -19.74 4.65
N LEU A 153 -14.57 -19.83 4.12
CA LEU A 153 -13.76 -18.68 3.71
C LEU A 153 -14.09 -18.31 2.28
N TYR A 154 -14.18 -17.01 2.01
CA TYR A 154 -14.46 -16.48 0.68
C TYR A 154 -13.29 -16.58 -0.28
N VAL A 155 -12.05 -16.58 0.24
CA VAL A 155 -10.80 -16.53 -0.53
C VAL A 155 -9.86 -17.68 -0.14
N ASN A 156 -8.89 -17.97 -1.01
CA ASN A 156 -7.88 -19.01 -0.80
C ASN A 156 -6.77 -18.55 0.15
N PRO A 157 -5.99 -19.45 0.78
CA PRO A 157 -4.81 -19.11 1.56
C PRO A 157 -3.83 -18.19 0.83
N SER A 158 -3.62 -18.39 -0.48
CA SER A 158 -2.78 -17.52 -1.34
C SER A 158 -3.18 -16.04 -1.31
N PHE A 159 -4.46 -15.74 -1.12
CA PHE A 159 -4.92 -14.36 -0.96
C PHE A 159 -4.48 -13.76 0.39
N TYR A 160 -4.61 -14.53 1.48
CA TYR A 160 -4.14 -14.08 2.81
C TYR A 160 -2.63 -13.81 2.80
N ALA A 161 -1.85 -14.60 2.06
CA ALA A 161 -0.40 -14.42 1.93
C ALA A 161 0.00 -13.03 1.42
N THR A 162 -0.83 -12.40 0.56
CA THR A 162 -0.54 -11.07 0.01
C THR A 162 -0.45 -9.97 1.07
N TYR A 163 -1.12 -10.12 2.21
CA TYR A 163 -1.00 -9.20 3.35
C TYR A 163 0.40 -9.25 4.00
N GLY A 164 1.12 -10.36 3.85
CA GLY A 164 2.52 -10.51 4.24
C GLY A 164 3.51 -10.03 3.18
N GLY A 165 3.03 -9.56 2.03
CA GLY A 165 3.87 -9.13 0.91
C GLY A 165 4.39 -10.28 0.04
N TRP A 166 3.74 -11.44 0.08
CA TRP A 166 4.10 -12.61 -0.70
C TRP A 166 2.86 -13.41 -1.13
N THR A 167 3.05 -14.31 -2.08
CA THR A 167 2.05 -15.30 -2.52
C THR A 167 2.78 -16.46 -3.21
N TYR A 168 2.05 -17.29 -3.93
CA TYR A 168 2.62 -18.38 -4.73
C TYR A 168 1.84 -18.58 -6.04
N ASP A 169 2.53 -19.09 -7.06
CA ASP A 169 1.93 -19.41 -8.35
C ASP A 169 1.38 -20.85 -8.38
N LYS A 170 0.83 -21.25 -9.53
CA LYS A 170 0.26 -22.59 -9.75
C LYS A 170 1.32 -23.69 -9.73
N GLU A 171 2.57 -23.33 -9.94
CA GLU A 171 3.74 -24.19 -9.86
C GLU A 171 4.33 -24.25 -8.44
N GLU A 172 3.64 -23.65 -7.46
CA GLU A 172 4.04 -23.59 -6.05
C GLU A 172 5.35 -22.80 -5.79
N ASN A 173 5.72 -21.91 -6.69
CA ASN A 173 6.86 -21.05 -6.46
C ASN A 173 6.47 -19.88 -5.55
N PHE A 174 7.34 -19.58 -4.57
CA PHE A 174 7.22 -18.38 -3.75
C PHE A 174 7.38 -17.11 -4.59
N ILE A 175 6.49 -16.17 -4.43
CA ILE A 175 6.50 -14.89 -5.15
C ILE A 175 6.39 -13.74 -4.15
N GLU A 176 7.39 -12.88 -4.12
CA GLU A 176 7.30 -11.61 -3.40
C GLU A 176 6.41 -10.64 -4.17
N THR A 177 5.36 -10.14 -3.51
CA THR A 177 4.45 -9.15 -4.09
C THR A 177 4.85 -7.70 -3.78
N ASN A 178 5.83 -7.49 -2.91
CA ASN A 178 6.29 -6.17 -2.47
C ASN A 178 7.81 -6.05 -2.63
N PHE A 179 8.29 -4.82 -2.80
CA PHE A 179 9.73 -4.54 -2.80
C PHE A 179 10.26 -4.37 -1.37
N ASN A 180 11.51 -4.73 -1.16
CA ASN A 180 12.21 -4.74 0.13
C ASN A 180 12.83 -3.38 0.53
N LYS A 181 12.48 -2.30 -0.16
CA LYS A 181 12.80 -0.91 0.20
C LYS A 181 11.60 -0.03 -0.04
N CYS A 182 11.50 1.05 0.72
CA CYS A 182 10.48 2.08 0.56
C CYS A 182 11.11 3.46 0.59
N TYR A 183 10.74 4.30 -0.36
CA TYR A 183 11.10 5.71 -0.39
C TYR A 183 9.83 6.56 -0.44
N PRO A 184 9.71 7.60 0.41
CA PRO A 184 8.57 8.49 0.36
C PRO A 184 8.68 9.41 -0.86
N LEU A 185 7.53 9.81 -1.41
CA LEU A 185 7.44 10.91 -2.34
C LEU A 185 7.03 12.15 -1.54
N ILE A 186 7.88 13.17 -1.53
CA ILE A 186 7.72 14.36 -0.68
C ILE A 186 7.57 15.62 -1.53
N LYS A 187 6.92 16.64 -0.98
CA LYS A 187 6.80 17.95 -1.65
C LYS A 187 8.17 18.62 -1.76
N GLY A 188 8.56 18.96 -2.97
CA GLY A 188 9.74 19.75 -3.29
C GLY A 188 9.37 21.01 -4.07
N SER A 189 10.34 21.56 -4.82
CA SER A 189 10.15 22.64 -5.77
C SER A 189 9.99 22.12 -7.21
N LEU A 190 9.51 22.98 -8.12
CA LEU A 190 9.46 22.66 -9.55
C LEU A 190 10.84 22.32 -10.14
N GLU A 191 11.89 22.95 -9.65
CA GLU A 191 13.27 22.68 -10.13
C GLU A 191 13.78 21.33 -9.61
N GLU A 192 13.41 20.93 -8.41
CA GLU A 192 13.72 19.61 -7.87
C GLU A 192 12.91 18.53 -8.59
N LYS A 193 11.61 18.74 -8.88
CA LYS A 193 10.80 17.82 -9.68
C LYS A 193 11.41 17.54 -11.04
N LYS A 194 11.92 18.55 -11.74
CA LYS A 194 12.58 18.35 -13.05
C LYS A 194 13.76 17.39 -12.99
N LYS A 195 14.49 17.37 -11.87
CA LYS A 195 15.69 16.55 -11.64
C LYS A 195 15.38 15.24 -10.91
N SER A 196 14.20 15.10 -10.33
CA SER A 196 13.81 13.89 -9.60
C SER A 196 13.78 12.68 -10.53
N PRO A 197 14.32 11.53 -10.11
CA PRO A 197 14.21 10.29 -10.86
C PRO A 197 12.79 9.71 -10.84
N VAL A 198 11.95 10.19 -9.93
CA VAL A 198 10.51 9.86 -9.90
C VAL A 198 9.71 11.14 -10.09
N LYS A 199 8.74 11.10 -11.01
CA LYS A 199 7.83 12.22 -11.29
C LYS A 199 6.40 11.70 -11.31
N ILE A 200 5.51 12.37 -10.61
CA ILE A 200 4.06 12.11 -10.64
C ILE A 200 3.40 13.05 -11.63
N GLY A 201 2.45 12.54 -12.42
CA GLY A 201 1.62 13.32 -13.31
C GLY A 201 2.41 14.09 -14.37
N VAL A 202 2.90 13.41 -15.40
CA VAL A 202 3.57 14.05 -16.53
C VAL A 202 2.63 14.04 -17.74
N LYS A 203 2.26 15.22 -18.24
CA LYS A 203 1.35 15.38 -19.36
C LYS A 203 1.96 14.79 -20.64
N THR A 204 1.13 14.12 -21.44
CA THR A 204 1.48 13.70 -22.80
C THR A 204 0.66 14.48 -23.84
N ASP A 205 1.00 14.35 -25.11
CA ASP A 205 0.21 14.94 -26.22
C ASP A 205 -0.95 14.03 -26.68
N GLU A 206 -1.12 12.87 -26.02
CA GLU A 206 -2.12 11.88 -26.36
C GLU A 206 -3.45 12.17 -25.65
N LYS A 207 -4.54 11.79 -26.31
CA LYS A 207 -5.89 11.85 -25.74
C LYS A 207 -6.49 10.46 -25.63
N CYS A 208 -7.23 10.24 -24.56
CA CYS A 208 -7.96 9.00 -24.36
C CYS A 208 -9.01 8.82 -25.47
N PRO A 209 -9.02 7.67 -26.17
CA PRO A 209 -9.99 7.42 -27.24
C PRO A 209 -11.42 7.26 -26.72
N LYS A 210 -11.60 7.03 -25.40
CA LYS A 210 -12.92 6.86 -24.78
C LYS A 210 -13.53 8.18 -24.33
N CYS A 211 -12.85 8.88 -23.40
CA CYS A 211 -13.40 10.09 -22.77
C CYS A 211 -12.83 11.40 -23.33
N GLY A 212 -11.81 11.35 -24.18
CA GLY A 212 -11.15 12.55 -24.76
C GLY A 212 -10.21 13.28 -23.79
N CYS A 213 -10.12 12.90 -22.51
CA CYS A 213 -9.20 13.47 -21.54
C CYS A 213 -7.73 13.26 -21.96
N ALA A 214 -6.83 14.10 -21.46
CA ALA A 214 -5.40 13.92 -21.68
C ALA A 214 -4.91 12.62 -21.03
N ILE A 215 -4.17 11.80 -21.76
CA ILE A 215 -3.40 10.71 -21.20
C ILE A 215 -2.18 11.29 -20.49
N VAL A 216 -1.84 10.74 -19.33
CA VAL A 216 -0.66 11.14 -18.56
C VAL A 216 0.26 9.96 -18.30
N ASN A 217 1.53 10.21 -18.07
CA ASN A 217 2.36 9.29 -17.33
C ASN A 217 2.06 9.54 -15.84
N LEU A 218 1.27 8.69 -15.23
CA LEU A 218 0.89 8.81 -13.82
C LEU A 218 2.13 8.82 -12.94
N MET A 219 3.11 7.97 -13.31
CA MET A 219 4.43 7.99 -12.70
C MET A 219 5.50 7.70 -13.76
N GLU A 220 6.57 8.51 -13.76
CA GLU A 220 7.82 8.23 -14.50
C GLU A 220 8.90 7.87 -13.49
N ILE A 221 9.67 6.82 -13.76
CA ILE A 221 10.71 6.29 -12.88
C ILE A 221 11.99 6.10 -13.68
N ASP A 222 13.07 6.77 -13.28
CA ASP A 222 14.43 6.51 -13.79
C ASP A 222 15.14 5.54 -12.83
N GLY A 223 15.08 4.25 -13.14
CA GLY A 223 15.66 3.18 -12.32
C GLY A 223 17.19 3.15 -12.29
N ARG A 224 17.88 4.07 -12.98
CA ARG A 224 19.34 4.24 -12.90
C ARG A 224 19.78 5.04 -11.67
N ASP A 225 18.86 5.68 -10.96
CA ASP A 225 19.15 6.32 -9.67
C ASP A 225 19.44 5.24 -8.62
N GLU A 226 20.54 5.35 -7.88
CA GLU A 226 20.98 4.36 -6.90
C GLU A 226 19.95 4.06 -5.80
N ARG A 227 19.08 5.02 -5.49
CA ARG A 227 17.97 4.84 -4.52
C ARG A 227 16.93 3.84 -5.02
N LEU A 228 16.84 3.64 -6.33
CA LEU A 228 15.84 2.80 -7.01
C LEU A 228 16.40 1.45 -7.50
N ASP A 229 17.65 1.13 -7.18
CA ASP A 229 18.30 -0.15 -7.54
C ASP A 229 17.47 -1.37 -7.17
N PHE A 230 16.67 -1.29 -6.08
CA PHE A 230 15.81 -2.38 -5.60
C PHE A 230 14.71 -2.76 -6.60
N ILE A 231 14.32 -1.87 -7.50
CA ILE A 231 13.35 -2.15 -8.56
C ILE A 231 13.96 -3.10 -9.60
N GLY A 232 15.30 -3.03 -9.79
CA GLY A 232 16.03 -3.86 -10.73
C GLY A 232 15.73 -3.52 -12.19
N ILE A 233 15.60 -2.22 -12.50
CA ILE A 233 15.37 -1.71 -13.86
C ILE A 233 16.47 -0.71 -14.19
N ASP A 234 17.22 -0.98 -15.25
CA ASP A 234 18.22 -0.07 -15.80
C ASP A 234 17.61 0.71 -16.97
N GLY A 235 17.07 1.90 -16.65
CA GLY A 235 16.43 2.77 -17.63
C GLY A 235 15.23 3.52 -17.09
N VAL A 236 14.49 4.15 -18.00
CA VAL A 236 13.28 4.93 -17.66
C VAL A 236 12.04 4.13 -18.02
N ILE A 237 11.12 4.01 -17.06
CA ILE A 237 9.81 3.40 -17.27
C ILE A 237 8.71 4.41 -16.94
N LYS A 238 7.54 4.22 -17.57
CA LYS A 238 6.41 5.15 -17.44
C LYS A 238 5.11 4.37 -17.27
N ALA A 239 4.42 4.63 -16.17
CA ALA A 239 3.05 4.15 -15.93
C ALA A 239 2.07 5.10 -16.65
N LYS A 240 1.69 4.76 -17.87
CA LYS A 240 0.83 5.60 -18.72
C LYS A 240 -0.62 5.16 -18.62
N CYS A 241 -1.53 6.08 -18.32
CA CYS A 241 -2.97 5.82 -18.27
C CYS A 241 -3.80 7.06 -18.62
N CYS A 242 -5.10 6.85 -18.81
CA CYS A 242 -6.09 7.91 -18.74
C CYS A 242 -6.53 8.06 -17.27
N PRO A 243 -6.18 9.17 -16.58
CA PRO A 243 -6.47 9.31 -15.15
C PRO A 243 -7.97 9.45 -14.87
N ASN A 244 -8.78 9.79 -15.89
CA ASN A 244 -10.23 9.81 -15.77
C ASN A 244 -10.83 8.39 -15.84
N CYS A 245 -10.41 7.57 -16.79
CA CYS A 245 -10.99 6.24 -16.99
C CYS A 245 -10.56 5.22 -15.95
N PHE A 246 -9.29 5.24 -15.50
CA PHE A 246 -8.80 4.19 -14.60
C PHE A 246 -9.42 4.25 -13.20
N THR A 247 -9.95 5.41 -12.77
CA THR A 247 -10.65 5.54 -11.49
C THR A 247 -11.96 4.75 -11.43
N PHE A 248 -12.51 4.38 -12.58
CA PHE A 248 -13.74 3.59 -12.70
C PHE A 248 -13.52 2.18 -13.26
N SER A 249 -12.26 1.80 -13.49
CA SER A 249 -11.92 0.49 -14.04
C SER A 249 -11.39 -0.46 -12.97
N GLU A 250 -11.48 -1.77 -13.23
CA GLU A 250 -10.82 -2.80 -12.40
C GLU A 250 -9.30 -2.81 -12.55
N GLY A 251 -8.74 -1.83 -13.25
CA GLY A 251 -7.32 -1.63 -13.49
C GLY A 251 -7.02 -1.32 -14.95
N ASP A 252 -6.27 -0.24 -15.17
CA ASP A 252 -5.76 0.15 -16.48
C ASP A 252 -4.34 -0.36 -16.66
N TYR A 253 -4.07 -1.03 -17.78
CA TYR A 253 -2.78 -1.58 -18.08
C TYR A 253 -1.98 -0.68 -19.04
N CYS A 254 -0.67 -0.71 -18.93
CA CYS A 254 0.22 -0.17 -19.96
C CYS A 254 1.41 -1.11 -20.21
N ARG A 255 1.91 -1.06 -21.43
CA ARG A 255 3.19 -1.68 -21.80
C ARG A 255 4.28 -0.62 -21.77
N TYR A 256 5.44 -0.97 -21.22
CA TYR A 256 6.56 -0.05 -21.14
C TYR A 256 7.83 -0.63 -21.76
N THR A 257 8.75 0.25 -22.14
CA THR A 257 10.13 -0.10 -22.43
C THR A 257 11.05 0.58 -21.43
N VAL A 258 12.26 0.08 -21.27
CA VAL A 258 13.26 0.72 -20.40
C VAL A 258 13.86 2.00 -21.01
N ASN A 259 13.50 2.33 -22.24
CA ASN A 259 13.93 3.55 -22.93
C ASN A 259 12.94 4.73 -22.72
N GLY A 260 11.91 4.54 -21.87
CA GLY A 260 10.93 5.57 -21.57
C GLY A 260 9.76 5.66 -22.55
N GLU A 261 9.57 4.65 -23.39
CA GLU A 261 8.35 4.53 -24.20
C GLU A 261 7.31 3.76 -23.40
N SER A 262 6.04 4.15 -23.51
CA SER A 262 4.93 3.47 -22.88
C SER A 262 3.66 3.64 -23.72
N GLU A 263 2.86 2.58 -23.78
CA GLU A 263 1.59 2.53 -24.48
C GLU A 263 0.49 2.16 -23.49
N ALA A 264 -0.51 3.05 -23.33
CA ALA A 264 -1.66 2.79 -22.48
C ALA A 264 -2.60 1.79 -23.17
N ILE A 265 -2.98 0.74 -22.45
CA ILE A 265 -3.99 -0.21 -22.90
C ILE A 265 -5.28 0.18 -22.20
N VAL A 266 -6.08 1.04 -22.85
CA VAL A 266 -7.37 1.47 -22.29
C VAL A 266 -8.36 0.30 -22.40
N GLY A 267 -8.82 -0.23 -21.28
CA GLY A 267 -9.74 -1.38 -21.19
C GLY A 267 -11.03 -1.14 -21.98
N GLU A 268 -11.70 -2.22 -22.39
CA GLU A 268 -12.93 -2.13 -23.19
C GLU A 268 -14.15 -1.70 -22.37
N ASP A 269 -14.13 -1.99 -21.05
CA ASP A 269 -15.28 -1.81 -20.19
C ASP A 269 -15.04 -0.71 -19.17
N THR A 270 -15.55 0.45 -19.46
CA THR A 270 -15.71 1.52 -18.47
C THR A 270 -17.15 1.99 -18.58
N GLY A 271 -17.91 1.78 -17.51
CA GLY A 271 -19.19 2.43 -17.40
C GLY A 271 -19.00 3.95 -17.52
N GLU A 272 -19.94 4.59 -18.15
CA GLU A 272 -20.22 6.01 -18.27
C GLU A 272 -19.04 6.97 -18.56
N GLU A 273 -19.21 7.71 -19.65
CA GLU A 273 -18.30 8.74 -20.19
C GLU A 273 -18.27 10.03 -19.34
N GLU A 274 -18.42 9.97 -18.01
CA GLU A 274 -18.40 11.16 -17.19
C GLU A 274 -16.98 11.72 -17.10
N ASP A 275 -16.85 13.01 -17.40
CA ASP A 275 -15.61 13.77 -17.25
C ASP A 275 -15.39 14.10 -15.76
N TYR A 276 -14.90 13.12 -15.01
CA TYR A 276 -14.69 13.20 -13.56
C TYR A 276 -13.58 14.18 -13.16
N LEU A 277 -12.46 14.16 -13.90
CA LEU A 277 -11.31 15.01 -13.57
C LEU A 277 -11.30 16.34 -14.29
N GLY A 278 -11.85 16.41 -15.51
CA GLY A 278 -11.80 17.59 -16.34
C GLY A 278 -10.38 18.07 -16.68
N GLU A 279 -10.30 19.16 -17.46
CA GLU A 279 -9.00 19.79 -17.75
C GLU A 279 -8.33 20.34 -16.49
N SER A 280 -9.11 20.90 -15.54
CA SER A 280 -8.58 21.45 -14.30
C SER A 280 -7.92 20.40 -13.41
N GLY A 281 -8.52 19.22 -13.24
CA GLY A 281 -7.91 18.13 -12.48
C GLY A 281 -6.64 17.60 -13.13
N ILE A 282 -6.59 17.54 -14.47
CA ILE A 282 -5.36 17.18 -15.17
C ILE A 282 -4.25 18.24 -14.96
N GLU A 283 -4.59 19.54 -15.00
CA GLU A 283 -3.63 20.61 -14.72
C GLU A 283 -3.12 20.54 -13.29
N GLU A 284 -4.00 20.30 -12.33
CA GLU A 284 -3.64 20.13 -10.93
C GLU A 284 -2.72 18.92 -10.74
N LEU A 285 -3.10 17.73 -11.22
CA LEU A 285 -2.29 16.52 -11.19
C LEU A 285 -0.89 16.73 -11.77
N THR A 286 -0.77 17.46 -12.88
CA THR A 286 0.51 17.65 -13.56
C THR A 286 1.35 18.77 -12.94
N SER A 287 0.74 19.70 -12.21
CA SER A 287 1.42 20.82 -11.53
C SER A 287 2.02 20.47 -10.16
N ASN A 288 1.75 19.26 -9.63
CA ASN A 288 2.33 18.82 -8.37
C ASN A 288 3.85 18.94 -8.34
N THR A 289 4.44 19.02 -7.14
CA THR A 289 5.90 19.19 -6.95
C THR A 289 6.53 18.03 -6.21
N PHE A 290 5.92 16.83 -6.25
CA PHE A 290 6.47 15.68 -5.57
C PHE A 290 7.81 15.22 -6.19
N VAL A 291 8.72 14.83 -5.31
CA VAL A 291 10.08 14.34 -5.63
C VAL A 291 10.38 13.10 -4.78
N LEU A 292 11.32 12.28 -5.23
CA LEU A 292 11.80 11.14 -4.45
C LEU A 292 12.56 11.63 -3.21
N GLY A 293 12.21 11.11 -2.04
CA GLY A 293 12.94 11.37 -0.79
C GLY A 293 14.39 10.88 -0.84
N ASP A 294 15.25 11.50 -0.04
CA ASP A 294 16.70 11.21 -0.06
C ASP A 294 17.08 9.90 0.65
N LYS A 295 16.25 9.44 1.57
CA LYS A 295 16.54 8.28 2.41
C LYS A 295 15.40 7.29 2.39
N PRO A 296 15.71 5.97 2.47
CA PRO A 296 14.69 4.97 2.67
C PRO A 296 14.03 5.14 4.06
N VAL A 297 12.79 4.71 4.13
CA VAL A 297 11.96 4.71 5.33
C VAL A 297 11.52 3.28 5.66
N SER A 298 10.74 3.09 6.72
CA SER A 298 10.10 1.80 7.02
C SER A 298 9.37 1.26 5.78
N LEU A 299 9.38 -0.04 5.58
CA LEU A 299 8.64 -0.68 4.48
C LEU A 299 7.13 -0.39 4.54
N ARG A 300 6.62 -0.15 5.73
CA ARG A 300 5.21 0.16 5.98
C ARG A 300 4.90 1.66 6.07
N PHE A 301 5.87 2.53 5.83
CA PHE A 301 5.74 3.99 6.01
C PHE A 301 4.49 4.56 5.34
N ALA A 302 4.13 4.06 4.17
CA ALA A 302 2.96 4.47 3.42
C ALA A 302 1.76 3.52 3.60
N ALA A 303 1.83 2.54 4.50
CA ALA A 303 0.73 1.62 4.77
C ALA A 303 -0.32 2.21 5.73
N ASP A 304 0.02 3.24 6.51
CA ASP A 304 -0.98 4.05 7.21
C ASP A 304 -1.76 4.91 6.21
N TRP A 305 -3.04 5.14 6.49
CA TRP A 305 -3.92 6.00 5.69
C TRP A 305 -3.31 7.39 5.40
N ASP A 306 -2.66 7.97 6.40
CA ASP A 306 -1.99 9.27 6.31
C ASP A 306 -0.52 9.16 5.89
N GLY A 307 -0.06 7.99 5.45
CA GLY A 307 1.35 7.72 5.13
C GLY A 307 1.87 8.48 3.92
N GLY A 308 0.97 8.81 3.00
CA GLY A 308 1.31 9.58 1.80
C GLY A 308 1.68 8.71 0.61
N SER A 309 2.30 9.37 -0.37
CA SER A 309 2.76 8.71 -1.60
C SER A 309 4.15 8.09 -1.42
N SER A 310 4.40 6.93 -2.04
CA SER A 310 5.67 6.22 -1.92
C SER A 310 5.99 5.36 -3.12
N ILE A 311 7.24 4.92 -3.22
CA ILE A 311 7.69 3.90 -4.15
C ILE A 311 8.33 2.75 -3.36
N GLY A 312 7.88 1.51 -3.64
CA GLY A 312 8.22 0.31 -2.87
C GLY A 312 7.51 0.20 -1.52
N GLY A 313 7.88 -0.81 -0.72
CA GLY A 313 7.27 -1.11 0.58
C GLY A 313 5.86 -1.67 0.48
N PHE A 314 5.02 -1.37 1.46
CA PHE A 314 3.62 -1.79 1.56
C PHE A 314 2.66 -0.65 1.25
N ALA A 315 1.53 -0.96 0.61
CA ALA A 315 0.47 -0.02 0.31
C ALA A 315 -0.49 0.19 1.50
N ALA A 316 -1.08 1.38 1.59
CA ALA A 316 -2.31 1.60 2.35
C ALA A 316 -3.51 1.19 1.50
N TRP A 317 -3.84 -0.09 1.50
CA TRP A 317 -5.03 -0.57 0.82
C TRP A 317 -6.28 -0.04 1.52
N ILE A 318 -7.08 0.74 0.79
CA ILE A 318 -8.31 1.38 1.33
C ILE A 318 -9.43 0.35 1.45
N GLN A 319 -9.41 -0.62 0.55
CA GLN A 319 -10.31 -1.77 0.55
C GLN A 319 -9.49 -3.03 0.87
N ASP A 320 -9.65 -4.07 0.09
CA ASP A 320 -8.83 -5.28 0.22
C ASP A 320 -7.49 -5.15 -0.50
N CYS A 321 -6.48 -5.89 -0.02
CA CYS A 321 -5.22 -6.05 -0.74
C CYS A 321 -5.49 -6.66 -2.12
N GLU A 322 -5.13 -5.95 -3.18
CA GLU A 322 -5.48 -6.32 -4.54
C GLU A 322 -4.23 -6.47 -5.39
N ILE A 323 -3.67 -7.68 -5.47
CA ILE A 323 -2.54 -8.00 -6.34
C ILE A 323 -3.07 -8.58 -7.65
N LYS A 324 -2.90 -7.86 -8.74
CA LYS A 324 -3.35 -8.27 -10.08
C LYS A 324 -2.47 -9.38 -10.66
N MET A 325 -3.10 -10.18 -11.51
CA MET A 325 -2.38 -11.16 -12.31
C MET A 325 -1.94 -10.51 -13.62
N CYS A 326 -0.69 -10.69 -14.01
CA CYS A 326 -0.19 -10.20 -15.29
C CYS A 326 -0.99 -10.83 -16.45
N PRO A 327 -1.56 -10.03 -17.35
CA PRO A 327 -2.40 -10.56 -18.45
C PRO A 327 -1.61 -11.41 -19.45
N ASP A 328 -0.28 -11.25 -19.51
CA ASP A 328 0.55 -11.96 -20.47
C ASP A 328 1.08 -13.31 -19.95
N CYS A 329 1.55 -13.37 -18.69
CA CYS A 329 2.15 -14.58 -18.12
C CYS A 329 1.30 -15.24 -17.02
N GLY A 330 0.23 -14.59 -16.56
CA GLY A 330 -0.66 -15.12 -15.52
C GLY A 330 -0.02 -15.22 -14.14
N LYS A 331 1.14 -14.58 -13.90
CA LYS A 331 1.77 -14.51 -12.57
C LYS A 331 1.28 -13.30 -11.80
N PRO A 332 1.26 -13.34 -10.45
CA PRO A 332 1.01 -12.16 -9.63
C PRO A 332 1.97 -11.02 -10.00
N MET A 333 1.44 -9.82 -10.12
CA MET A 333 2.25 -8.61 -10.31
C MET A 333 2.85 -8.17 -8.98
N LYS A 334 3.86 -7.30 -9.04
CA LYS A 334 4.54 -6.80 -7.84
C LYS A 334 4.12 -5.35 -7.59
N TYR A 335 3.66 -5.04 -6.38
CA TYR A 335 3.35 -3.67 -5.98
C TYR A 335 4.59 -2.79 -6.11
N LEU A 336 4.46 -1.66 -6.81
CA LEU A 336 5.55 -0.75 -7.13
C LEU A 336 5.44 0.58 -6.38
N ALA A 337 4.26 1.20 -6.38
CA ALA A 337 4.10 2.54 -5.82
C ALA A 337 2.64 2.84 -5.49
N GLN A 338 2.42 3.84 -4.61
CA GLN A 338 1.13 4.49 -4.43
C GLN A 338 1.23 6.00 -4.55
N ILE A 339 0.12 6.60 -4.96
CA ILE A 339 -0.10 8.04 -4.96
C ILE A 339 -1.36 8.30 -4.13
N GLN A 340 -1.22 9.01 -3.03
CA GLN A 340 -2.35 9.45 -2.24
C GLN A 340 -2.98 10.68 -2.91
N TRP A 341 -4.23 10.52 -3.37
CA TRP A 341 -4.86 11.50 -4.25
C TRP A 341 -5.03 12.88 -3.65
N ASP A 342 -5.52 12.98 -2.41
CA ASP A 342 -5.75 14.26 -1.74
C ASP A 342 -4.48 15.10 -1.50
N THR A 343 -3.31 14.54 -1.80
CA THR A 343 -2.02 15.24 -1.78
C THR A 343 -1.66 15.88 -3.12
N VAL A 344 -2.26 15.43 -4.21
CA VAL A 344 -2.00 15.88 -5.59
C VAL A 344 -3.24 16.44 -6.31
N LEU A 345 -4.45 16.14 -5.80
CA LEU A 345 -5.75 16.61 -6.30
C LEU A 345 -6.60 17.06 -5.11
N ASP A 346 -7.17 18.28 -5.15
CA ASP A 346 -7.87 18.85 -3.98
C ASP A 346 -9.22 18.17 -3.70
N ASP A 347 -9.93 17.72 -4.74
CA ASP A 347 -11.28 17.17 -4.65
C ASP A 347 -11.35 15.65 -4.85
N MET A 348 -10.21 14.96 -4.76
CA MET A 348 -10.15 13.50 -4.96
C MET A 348 -9.62 12.81 -3.71
N GLU A 349 -10.38 11.81 -3.23
CA GLU A 349 -9.95 10.94 -2.13
C GLU A 349 -9.47 9.58 -2.63
N GLY A 350 -8.81 8.85 -1.76
CA GLY A 350 -8.32 7.52 -2.07
C GLY A 350 -6.87 7.47 -2.53
N ASN A 351 -6.50 6.32 -3.06
CA ASN A 351 -5.15 6.06 -3.55
C ASN A 351 -5.16 5.46 -4.96
N ALA A 352 -4.17 5.88 -5.76
CA ALA A 352 -3.76 5.13 -6.94
C ALA A 352 -2.60 4.19 -6.56
N TYR A 353 -2.68 2.94 -7.01
CA TYR A 353 -1.63 1.96 -6.86
C TYR A 353 -1.07 1.59 -8.23
N ILE A 354 0.22 1.31 -8.27
CA ILE A 354 0.90 0.85 -9.48
C ILE A 354 1.56 -0.48 -9.17
N GLU A 355 1.29 -1.48 -10.00
CA GLU A 355 1.95 -2.78 -9.94
C GLU A 355 2.68 -3.06 -11.24
N ILE A 356 3.69 -3.93 -11.17
CA ILE A 356 4.59 -4.20 -12.29
C ILE A 356 4.85 -5.70 -12.48
N CYS A 357 4.79 -6.14 -13.73
CA CYS A 357 5.40 -7.37 -14.20
C CYS A 357 6.65 -7.01 -15.01
N LYS A 358 7.83 -7.27 -14.45
CA LYS A 358 9.10 -6.96 -15.12
C LYS A 358 9.37 -7.88 -16.31
N ASP A 359 8.98 -9.13 -16.23
CA ASP A 359 9.21 -10.13 -17.27
C ASP A 359 8.45 -9.77 -18.55
N CYS A 360 7.18 -9.36 -18.42
CA CYS A 360 6.32 -8.99 -19.54
C CYS A 360 6.37 -7.50 -19.90
N LYS A 361 7.07 -6.68 -19.09
CA LYS A 361 7.11 -5.21 -19.24
C LYS A 361 5.71 -4.59 -19.24
N THR A 362 4.88 -5.02 -18.31
CA THR A 362 3.49 -4.57 -18.14
C THR A 362 3.34 -3.94 -16.77
N MET A 363 2.66 -2.81 -16.70
CA MET A 363 2.19 -2.22 -15.44
C MET A 363 0.67 -2.14 -15.43
N VAL A 364 0.09 -2.14 -14.23
CA VAL A 364 -1.33 -1.86 -14.00
C VAL A 364 -1.44 -0.72 -13.00
N MET A 365 -2.39 0.16 -13.24
CA MET A 365 -2.81 1.21 -12.33
C MET A 365 -4.17 0.84 -11.77
N LEU A 366 -4.31 0.92 -10.45
CA LEU A 366 -5.52 0.61 -9.67
C LEU A 366 -5.94 1.84 -8.89
N HIS A 367 -7.24 1.98 -8.65
CA HIS A 367 -7.80 3.01 -7.78
C HIS A 367 -8.67 2.39 -6.70
N GLN A 368 -8.49 2.82 -5.46
CA GLN A 368 -9.42 2.49 -4.37
C GLN A 368 -9.77 3.76 -3.60
N GLN A 369 -11.03 3.85 -3.22
CA GLN A 369 -11.60 4.92 -2.39
C GLN A 369 -12.59 4.34 -1.38
N THR A 370 -13.04 5.12 -0.40
CA THR A 370 -14.04 4.70 0.60
C THR A 370 -15.45 4.63 0.03
#